data_5ecd0902f0c14dc321b3208a0c42b41b
#
_entry.id   5ecd0902f0c14dc321b3208a0c42b41b
#
_cell.length_a   1.000
_cell.length_b   1.000
_cell.length_c   1.000
_cell.angle_alpha   90.00
_cell.angle_beta   90.00
_cell.angle_gamma   90.00
#
_symmetry.space_group_name_H-M   'P 1'
#
loop_
_entity.id
_entity.type
_entity.pdbx_description
1 polymer ?
#
loop_
_entity_poly.entity_id
_entity_poly.type
_entity_poly.pdbx_seq_one_letter_code
_entity_poly.pdbx_strand_id
1 'polypeptide(L)'
;MSSPSITAPGAAQPPSAPAQAPSAASGAPKPGFAPLTGSQLVLGTVALSLATFMNVLDTSIANVSIPAISGDMGVSPAQGTWVITSFAVANAISVPLTGWLTQRFGQVRLFTASVLLFVIASWLCGLAPNMPMLIFFRVLQGLVAGPMIPLSQTLLLASYPAAKAGTAMAMWAMTVLVAPVAGPLLGGWITDNIAWPWIFYINIPVGLVAAGLTWSIYRSRDPGPKRVPLDRVGLVLLVLFVGAMQIMIDKGKELDWFNSGQIVTLAVVAVVSFLFFLAWELTDKQPIVDLRLFARRNFVLGTLSLSIAYGLFFGNVVLLPLWLQQYMGYTATWAGLATAPVGILAIVLSPWVGKNVGKIDPRKLATVAFVGFGGVLWMRSHFNTQADFMTILIPTVLQGAAMAFFFIPLQAIVFSGLTPDRMPAASGLSNFVRITAGAVGTSLFTTLWESRAALHHAQLSESVNRGNATATQALNQLAASGYTPEQALASVNRLLDQQAYTLAVTDVFYLSAVLFFALLVLLWAARPKLGAAAGGGGAH
;
A
#
# COMPACT_ATOMS: atom_id res chain seq x y z
N MET A 1 37.28 36.28 -100.54
CA MET A 1 36.89 34.84 -100.50
C MET A 1 37.17 34.33 -99.11
N SER A 2 36.27 34.46 -98.25
CA SER A 2 36.43 34.16 -96.78
C SER A 2 35.22 33.48 -96.30
N SER A 3 35.40 32.25 -95.86
CA SER A 3 34.37 31.43 -95.26
C SER A 3 34.14 31.85 -93.81
N PRO A 4 32.89 31.86 -93.27
CA PRO A 4 32.62 32.17 -91.89
C PRO A 4 32.69 30.91 -91.01
N SER A 5 33.32 31.06 -89.87
CA SER A 5 33.43 30.11 -88.81
C SER A 5 32.10 30.03 -88.00
N ILE A 6 31.56 28.84 -87.90
CA ILE A 6 30.37 28.52 -87.05
C ILE A 6 30.82 28.28 -85.62
N THR A 7 30.38 29.14 -84.69
CA THR A 7 30.56 29.00 -83.26
C THR A 7 29.46 28.09 -82.72
N ALA A 8 29.81 26.98 -81.99
CA ALA A 8 28.94 26.09 -81.37
C ALA A 8 28.31 26.73 -80.08
N PRO A 9 27.03 26.40 -79.75
CA PRO A 9 26.36 26.93 -78.54
C PRO A 9 26.83 26.21 -77.25
N GLY A 10 27.00 27.03 -76.20
CA GLY A 10 27.52 26.64 -74.91
C GLY A 10 26.66 25.59 -74.22
N ALA A 11 27.34 24.67 -73.56
CA ALA A 11 26.75 23.68 -72.71
C ALA A 11 26.04 24.32 -71.49
N ALA A 12 24.77 24.01 -71.36
CA ALA A 12 23.98 24.40 -70.19
C ALA A 12 24.50 23.72 -68.90
N GLN A 13 24.80 24.53 -67.90
CA GLN A 13 25.06 24.00 -66.53
C GLN A 13 23.81 23.30 -65.96
N PRO A 14 23.98 22.17 -65.25
CA PRO A 14 22.87 21.55 -64.55
C PRO A 14 22.34 22.43 -63.42
N PRO A 15 21.02 22.40 -63.11
CA PRO A 15 20.43 23.23 -62.08
C PRO A 15 20.99 22.87 -60.71
N SER A 16 21.39 23.89 -59.95
CA SER A 16 21.83 23.80 -58.56
C SER A 16 20.75 23.14 -57.72
N ALA A 17 21.12 22.09 -56.96
CA ALA A 17 20.25 21.41 -55.99
C ALA A 17 19.63 22.45 -55.02
N PRO A 18 18.34 22.28 -54.67
CA PRO A 18 17.68 23.15 -53.70
C PRO A 18 18.39 23.07 -52.35
N ALA A 19 18.67 24.26 -51.77
CA ALA A 19 19.24 24.40 -50.44
C ALA A 19 18.42 23.55 -49.43
N GLN A 20 19.10 22.63 -48.76
CA GLN A 20 18.51 21.87 -47.68
C GLN A 20 18.04 22.86 -46.62
N ALA A 21 16.72 22.93 -46.41
CA ALA A 21 16.13 23.61 -45.27
C ALA A 21 16.78 23.09 -43.97
N PRO A 22 17.01 23.93 -42.95
CA PRO A 22 17.57 23.45 -41.69
C PRO A 22 16.65 22.38 -41.12
N SER A 23 17.18 21.17 -41.01
CA SER A 23 16.53 20.04 -40.37
C SER A 23 16.04 20.51 -39.01
N ALA A 24 14.71 20.67 -38.86
CA ALA A 24 14.09 20.81 -37.57
C ALA A 24 14.54 19.59 -36.76
N ALA A 25 15.38 19.82 -35.76
CA ALA A 25 15.80 18.80 -34.83
C ALA A 25 14.52 18.20 -34.20
N SER A 26 14.01 17.15 -34.82
CA SER A 26 13.00 16.31 -34.23
C SER A 26 13.60 15.82 -32.94
N GLY A 27 13.11 16.37 -31.81
CA GLY A 27 13.39 15.85 -30.48
C GLY A 27 12.91 14.41 -30.36
N ALA A 28 13.69 13.51 -30.95
CA ALA A 28 13.51 12.09 -30.67
C ALA A 28 13.55 11.92 -29.15
N PRO A 29 12.61 11.21 -28.54
CA PRO A 29 12.65 10.93 -27.10
C PRO A 29 14.02 10.31 -26.81
N LYS A 30 14.78 10.91 -25.87
CA LYS A 30 16.07 10.34 -25.43
C LYS A 30 15.85 8.87 -25.11
N PRO A 31 16.65 7.95 -25.69
CA PRO A 31 16.49 6.53 -25.42
C PRO A 31 16.57 6.30 -23.91
N GLY A 32 15.55 5.63 -23.35
CA GLY A 32 15.54 5.23 -21.95
C GLY A 32 16.82 4.43 -21.67
N PHE A 33 17.34 4.54 -20.45
CA PHE A 33 18.56 3.81 -20.07
C PHE A 33 18.40 2.31 -20.36
N ALA A 34 19.43 1.69 -20.93
CA ALA A 34 19.44 0.24 -21.19
C ALA A 34 19.18 -0.55 -19.88
N PRO A 35 18.44 -1.66 -19.91
CA PRO A 35 18.25 -2.51 -18.73
C PRO A 35 19.57 -2.87 -18.06
N LEU A 36 19.54 -3.07 -16.73
CA LEU A 36 20.69 -3.57 -15.99
C LEU A 36 20.91 -5.06 -16.31
N THR A 37 22.17 -5.52 -16.22
CA THR A 37 22.53 -6.92 -16.47
C THR A 37 23.45 -7.45 -15.36
N GLY A 38 23.53 -8.77 -15.23
CA GLY A 38 24.46 -9.45 -14.33
C GLY A 38 24.31 -9.01 -12.86
N SER A 39 25.44 -8.82 -12.18
CA SER A 39 25.50 -8.46 -10.76
C SER A 39 24.85 -7.10 -10.45
N GLN A 40 24.92 -6.14 -11.37
CA GLN A 40 24.27 -4.84 -11.17
C GLN A 40 22.75 -4.94 -11.08
N LEU A 41 22.13 -5.83 -11.87
CA LEU A 41 20.69 -6.09 -11.79
C LEU A 41 20.31 -6.70 -10.45
N VAL A 42 21.07 -7.68 -9.99
CA VAL A 42 20.81 -8.37 -8.70
C VAL A 42 20.99 -7.39 -7.54
N LEU A 43 22.13 -6.70 -7.47
CA LEU A 43 22.41 -5.73 -6.39
C LEU A 43 21.45 -4.55 -6.40
N GLY A 44 21.09 -4.05 -7.59
CA GLY A 44 20.10 -2.99 -7.72
C GLY A 44 18.70 -3.43 -7.24
N THR A 45 18.31 -4.66 -7.58
CA THR A 45 17.05 -5.23 -7.09
C THR A 45 17.05 -5.37 -5.57
N VAL A 46 18.14 -5.90 -5.00
CA VAL A 46 18.29 -6.05 -3.55
C VAL A 46 18.24 -4.68 -2.86
N ALA A 47 18.94 -3.67 -3.39
CA ALA A 47 18.96 -2.33 -2.80
C ALA A 47 17.57 -1.69 -2.74
N LEU A 48 16.82 -1.75 -3.86
CA LEU A 48 15.47 -1.21 -3.94
C LEU A 48 14.48 -2.00 -3.06
N SER A 49 14.65 -3.33 -3.00
CA SER A 49 13.84 -4.20 -2.14
C SER A 49 14.12 -3.95 -0.66
N LEU A 50 15.38 -3.80 -0.24
CA LEU A 50 15.74 -3.48 1.14
C LEU A 50 15.16 -2.14 1.60
N ALA A 51 15.21 -1.09 0.77
CA ALA A 51 14.62 0.19 1.11
C ALA A 51 13.09 0.11 1.23
N THR A 52 12.43 -0.65 0.35
CA THR A 52 10.98 -0.88 0.41
C THR A 52 10.62 -1.69 1.65
N PHE A 53 11.36 -2.76 1.92
CA PHE A 53 11.18 -3.61 3.10
C PHE A 53 11.31 -2.79 4.38
N MET A 54 12.36 -1.98 4.50
CA MET A 54 12.61 -1.10 5.65
C MET A 54 11.43 -0.14 5.89
N ASN A 55 10.92 0.51 4.85
CA ASN A 55 9.80 1.44 4.96
C ASN A 55 8.50 0.74 5.43
N VAL A 56 8.18 -0.42 4.84
CA VAL A 56 6.97 -1.18 5.21
C VAL A 56 7.13 -1.84 6.58
N LEU A 57 8.33 -2.33 6.90
CA LEU A 57 8.65 -2.89 8.21
C LEU A 57 8.48 -1.86 9.32
N ASP A 58 8.99 -0.64 9.13
CA ASP A 58 8.92 0.45 10.12
C ASP A 58 7.48 0.76 10.55
N THR A 59 6.54 0.74 9.60
CA THR A 59 5.11 0.95 9.92
C THR A 59 4.51 -0.21 10.72
N SER A 60 4.94 -1.42 10.46
CA SER A 60 4.40 -2.62 11.10
C SER A 60 5.03 -2.91 12.47
N ILE A 61 6.33 -2.66 12.60
CA ILE A 61 7.11 -2.93 13.81
C ILE A 61 6.72 -1.99 14.97
N ALA A 62 6.42 -0.72 14.66
CA ALA A 62 6.03 0.28 15.63
C ALA A 62 4.70 -0.05 16.34
N ASN A 63 3.76 -0.71 15.64
CA ASN A 63 2.45 -1.06 16.19
C ASN A 63 2.54 -1.94 17.45
N VAL A 64 3.43 -2.89 17.46
CA VAL A 64 3.59 -3.85 18.58
C VAL A 64 4.28 -3.20 19.78
N SER A 65 5.09 -2.17 19.54
CA SER A 65 5.89 -1.51 20.56
C SER A 65 5.17 -0.35 21.28
N ILE A 66 3.93 -0.01 20.85
CA ILE A 66 3.16 1.11 21.48
C ILE A 66 3.05 0.99 22.99
N PRO A 67 2.69 -0.16 23.58
CA PRO A 67 2.58 -0.26 25.03
C PRO A 67 3.90 0.04 25.76
N ALA A 68 5.01 -0.46 25.22
CA ALA A 68 6.35 -0.20 25.79
C ALA A 68 6.77 1.26 25.64
N ILE A 69 6.54 1.86 24.46
CA ILE A 69 6.80 3.29 24.20
C ILE A 69 5.96 4.15 25.14
N SER A 70 4.66 3.87 25.27
CA SER A 70 3.76 4.64 26.14
C SER A 70 4.14 4.55 27.60
N GLY A 71 4.52 3.34 28.06
CA GLY A 71 4.98 3.13 29.44
C GLY A 71 6.26 3.88 29.75
N ASP A 72 7.26 3.80 28.88
CA ASP A 72 8.57 4.47 29.06
C ASP A 72 8.45 6.00 28.96
N MET A 73 7.60 6.51 28.09
CA MET A 73 7.33 7.95 27.91
C MET A 73 6.34 8.53 28.93
N GLY A 74 5.75 7.69 29.79
CA GLY A 74 4.78 8.13 30.82
C GLY A 74 3.48 8.71 30.27
N VAL A 75 3.00 8.18 29.11
CA VAL A 75 1.79 8.65 28.44
C VAL A 75 0.74 7.52 28.35
N SER A 76 -0.53 7.90 28.10
CA SER A 76 -1.58 6.90 27.89
C SER A 76 -1.36 6.13 26.58
N PRO A 77 -1.84 4.87 26.45
CA PRO A 77 -1.78 4.12 25.21
C PRO A 77 -2.43 4.86 24.02
N ALA A 78 -3.52 5.60 24.24
CA ALA A 78 -4.16 6.44 23.24
C ALA A 78 -3.24 7.57 22.73
N GLN A 79 -2.42 8.16 23.60
CA GLN A 79 -1.39 9.10 23.19
C GLN A 79 -0.23 8.42 22.47
N GLY A 80 0.11 7.18 22.85
CA GLY A 80 1.15 6.36 22.19
C GLY A 80 0.82 6.06 20.73
N THR A 81 -0.45 5.94 20.36
CA THR A 81 -0.86 5.70 18.95
C THR A 81 -0.44 6.83 18.02
N TRP A 82 -0.22 8.06 18.52
CA TRP A 82 0.28 9.17 17.71
C TRP A 82 1.65 8.91 17.07
N VAL A 83 2.44 7.99 17.60
CA VAL A 83 3.70 7.53 16.98
C VAL A 83 3.44 6.94 15.58
N ILE A 84 2.33 6.24 15.41
CA ILE A 84 1.93 5.65 14.12
C ILE A 84 1.18 6.66 13.27
N THR A 85 0.17 7.33 13.86
CA THR A 85 -0.69 8.30 13.17
C THR A 85 0.14 9.43 12.53
N SER A 86 1.08 10.00 13.26
CA SER A 86 1.91 11.10 12.76
C SER A 86 2.76 10.71 11.55
N PHE A 87 3.35 9.52 11.57
CA PHE A 87 4.06 8.97 10.43
C PHE A 87 3.10 8.71 9.24
N ALA A 88 1.97 8.08 9.49
CA ALA A 88 1.01 7.73 8.45
C ALA A 88 0.44 8.97 7.75
N VAL A 89 0.08 10.02 8.51
CA VAL A 89 -0.38 11.32 7.97
C VAL A 89 0.70 11.95 7.10
N ALA A 90 1.91 12.05 7.61
CA ALA A 90 3.03 12.68 6.88
C ALA A 90 3.38 11.90 5.60
N ASN A 91 3.39 10.56 5.69
CA ASN A 91 3.62 9.69 4.55
C ASN A 91 2.51 9.83 3.50
N ALA A 92 1.24 9.82 3.92
CA ALA A 92 0.10 9.97 3.03
C ALA A 92 0.12 11.32 2.27
N ILE A 93 0.57 12.40 2.90
CA ILE A 93 0.77 13.71 2.26
C ILE A 93 1.91 13.65 1.23
N SER A 94 3.00 12.95 1.54
CA SER A 94 4.21 12.94 0.71
C SER A 94 4.11 12.00 -0.50
N VAL A 95 3.38 10.90 -0.42
CA VAL A 95 3.26 9.90 -1.51
C VAL A 95 2.77 10.51 -2.83
N PRO A 96 1.67 11.28 -2.90
CA PRO A 96 1.19 11.86 -4.15
C PRO A 96 2.15 12.91 -4.74
N LEU A 97 3.00 13.52 -3.92
CA LEU A 97 4.00 14.48 -4.37
C LEU A 97 5.17 13.83 -5.14
N THR A 98 5.28 12.51 -5.16
CA THR A 98 6.40 11.77 -5.77
C THR A 98 6.66 12.19 -7.22
N GLY A 99 5.60 12.45 -7.99
CA GLY A 99 5.73 12.88 -9.39
C GLY A 99 6.43 14.22 -9.53
N TRP A 100 6.01 15.23 -8.78
CA TRP A 100 6.62 16.56 -8.75
C TRP A 100 8.04 16.52 -8.18
N LEU A 101 8.22 15.84 -7.04
CA LEU A 101 9.53 15.68 -6.40
C LEU A 101 10.55 15.03 -7.35
N THR A 102 10.13 14.01 -8.11
CA THR A 102 10.97 13.32 -9.10
C THR A 102 11.41 14.26 -10.22
N GLN A 103 10.51 15.09 -10.72
CA GLN A 103 10.86 16.07 -11.74
C GLN A 103 11.82 17.15 -11.19
N ARG A 104 11.60 17.59 -9.95
CA ARG A 104 12.38 18.66 -9.30
C ARG A 104 13.79 18.22 -8.93
N PHE A 105 13.97 17.02 -8.41
CA PHE A 105 15.24 16.56 -7.82
C PHE A 105 15.94 15.45 -8.63
N GLY A 106 15.22 14.81 -9.55
CA GLY A 106 15.67 13.59 -10.21
C GLY A 106 15.25 12.34 -9.44
N GLN A 107 15.05 11.25 -10.15
CA GLN A 107 14.47 10.02 -9.59
C GLN A 107 15.45 9.32 -8.62
N VAL A 108 16.72 9.18 -9.03
CA VAL A 108 17.73 8.46 -8.24
C VAL A 108 18.18 9.30 -7.05
N ARG A 109 18.40 10.59 -7.26
CA ARG A 109 18.78 11.51 -6.17
C ARG A 109 17.70 11.59 -5.12
N LEU A 110 16.43 11.73 -5.53
CA LEU A 110 15.31 11.77 -4.59
C LEU A 110 15.22 10.48 -3.79
N PHE A 111 15.26 9.31 -4.45
CA PHE A 111 15.19 8.02 -3.76
C PHE A 111 16.32 7.85 -2.75
N THR A 112 17.57 8.08 -3.17
CA THR A 112 18.73 7.94 -2.27
C THR A 112 18.68 8.91 -1.11
N ALA A 113 18.32 10.18 -1.37
CA ALA A 113 18.14 11.18 -0.32
C ALA A 113 17.00 10.81 0.65
N SER A 114 15.87 10.31 0.14
CA SER A 114 14.76 9.83 0.97
C SER A 114 15.19 8.68 1.89
N VAL A 115 15.94 7.71 1.38
CA VAL A 115 16.46 6.59 2.20
C VAL A 115 17.43 7.10 3.28
N LEU A 116 18.37 7.99 2.94
CA LEU A 116 19.32 8.55 3.92
C LEU A 116 18.63 9.42 4.97
N LEU A 117 17.71 10.28 4.57
CA LEU A 117 16.93 11.11 5.50
C LEU A 117 16.01 10.26 6.37
N PHE A 118 15.46 9.15 5.84
CA PHE A 118 14.70 8.18 6.61
C PHE A 118 15.57 7.54 7.71
N VAL A 119 16.81 7.15 7.39
CA VAL A 119 17.77 6.62 8.36
C VAL A 119 18.07 7.63 9.45
N ILE A 120 18.32 8.89 9.08
CA ILE A 120 18.57 9.98 10.04
C ILE A 120 17.34 10.19 10.95
N ALA A 121 16.15 10.28 10.37
CA ALA A 121 14.91 10.46 11.13
C ALA A 121 14.65 9.25 12.04
N SER A 122 14.95 8.04 11.58
CA SER A 122 14.84 6.82 12.37
C SER A 122 15.79 6.82 13.57
N TRP A 123 17.04 7.25 13.36
CA TRP A 123 18.00 7.44 14.43
C TRP A 123 17.51 8.45 15.47
N LEU A 124 16.96 9.59 15.03
CA LEU A 124 16.39 10.61 15.90
C LEU A 124 15.16 10.11 16.67
N CYS A 125 14.31 9.26 16.05
CA CYS A 125 13.19 8.63 16.75
C CYS A 125 13.66 7.78 17.93
N GLY A 126 14.73 7.00 17.76
CA GLY A 126 15.29 6.19 18.83
C GLY A 126 15.97 7.01 19.96
N LEU A 127 16.35 8.25 19.68
CA LEU A 127 16.94 9.19 20.67
C LEU A 127 15.92 10.13 21.31
N ALA A 128 14.64 10.04 20.95
CA ALA A 128 13.62 10.98 21.40
C ALA A 128 13.45 10.94 22.93
N PRO A 129 13.62 12.09 23.64
CA PRO A 129 13.56 12.11 25.10
C PRO A 129 12.13 12.19 25.65
N ASN A 130 11.14 12.48 24.80
CA ASN A 130 9.73 12.60 25.17
C ASN A 130 8.81 12.40 23.97
N MET A 131 7.54 12.16 24.23
CA MET A 131 6.52 11.88 23.19
C MET A 131 6.37 13.00 22.13
N PRO A 132 6.31 14.31 22.46
CA PRO A 132 6.22 15.35 21.43
C PRO A 132 7.40 15.33 20.44
N MET A 133 8.62 15.08 20.93
CA MET A 133 9.81 15.01 20.09
C MET A 133 9.79 13.75 19.21
N LEU A 134 9.35 12.62 19.75
CA LEU A 134 9.16 11.39 18.99
C LEU A 134 8.14 11.59 17.86
N ILE A 135 7.00 12.21 18.16
CA ILE A 135 5.97 12.55 17.15
C ILE A 135 6.56 13.45 16.06
N PHE A 136 7.31 14.49 16.45
CA PHE A 136 7.97 15.39 15.48
C PHE A 136 8.92 14.63 14.54
N PHE A 137 9.77 13.75 15.09
CA PHE A 137 10.68 12.94 14.27
C PHE A 137 9.93 11.93 13.39
N ARG A 138 8.81 11.40 13.87
CA ARG A 138 7.92 10.53 13.07
C ARG A 138 7.28 11.28 11.90
N VAL A 139 6.89 12.54 12.08
CA VAL A 139 6.44 13.40 10.96
C VAL A 139 7.54 13.57 9.93
N LEU A 140 8.76 13.89 10.34
CA LEU A 140 9.90 14.03 9.41
C LEU A 140 10.16 12.71 8.67
N GLN A 141 10.15 11.59 9.39
CA GLN A 141 10.36 10.26 8.83
C GLN A 141 9.27 9.90 7.81
N GLY A 142 8.00 10.18 8.12
CA GLY A 142 6.87 9.95 7.20
C GLY A 142 6.96 10.79 5.94
N LEU A 143 7.33 12.06 6.03
CA LEU A 143 7.50 12.94 4.87
C LEU A 143 8.56 12.43 3.90
N VAL A 144 9.69 11.94 4.40
CA VAL A 144 10.76 11.44 3.52
C VAL A 144 10.50 10.00 3.04
N ALA A 145 9.68 9.25 3.75
CA ALA A 145 9.28 7.89 3.39
C ALA A 145 8.37 7.83 2.16
N GLY A 146 7.52 8.84 1.94
CA GLY A 146 6.49 8.84 0.91
C GLY A 146 6.96 8.47 -0.50
N PRO A 147 8.03 9.05 -1.03
CA PRO A 147 8.54 8.71 -2.35
C PRO A 147 9.20 7.32 -2.46
N MET A 148 9.59 6.68 -1.34
CA MET A 148 10.42 5.46 -1.37
C MET A 148 9.72 4.29 -2.08
N ILE A 149 8.46 4.01 -1.73
CA ILE A 149 7.69 2.91 -2.33
C ILE A 149 7.42 3.15 -3.83
N PRO A 150 6.86 4.31 -4.27
CA PRO A 150 6.63 4.57 -5.67
C PRO A 150 7.91 4.58 -6.52
N LEU A 151 9.00 5.13 -5.98
CA LEU A 151 10.26 5.21 -6.71
C LEU A 151 10.97 3.87 -6.78
N SER A 152 10.96 3.05 -5.72
CA SER A 152 11.49 1.69 -5.78
C SER A 152 10.81 0.87 -6.89
N GLN A 153 9.49 0.99 -7.00
CA GLN A 153 8.70 0.32 -8.02
C GLN A 153 9.09 0.78 -9.43
N THR A 154 9.20 2.09 -9.66
CA THR A 154 9.54 2.62 -10.98
C THR A 154 11.00 2.38 -11.37
N LEU A 155 11.95 2.50 -10.44
CA LEU A 155 13.35 2.18 -10.65
C LEU A 155 13.55 0.70 -10.94
N LEU A 156 12.83 -0.17 -10.23
CA LEU A 156 12.89 -1.60 -10.45
C LEU A 156 12.37 -1.97 -11.85
N LEU A 157 11.22 -1.41 -12.25
CA LEU A 157 10.68 -1.60 -13.61
C LEU A 157 11.65 -1.12 -14.68
N ALA A 158 12.29 0.05 -14.49
CA ALA A 158 13.26 0.59 -15.44
C ALA A 158 14.58 -0.22 -15.48
N SER A 159 14.86 -1.06 -14.48
CA SER A 159 16.06 -1.88 -14.40
C SER A 159 15.97 -3.16 -15.21
N TYR A 160 14.76 -3.67 -15.43
CA TYR A 160 14.53 -4.93 -16.12
C TYR A 160 14.15 -4.71 -17.60
N PRO A 161 14.49 -5.64 -18.51
CA PRO A 161 13.91 -5.65 -19.85
C PRO A 161 12.38 -5.72 -19.79
N ALA A 162 11.68 -5.09 -20.73
CA ALA A 162 10.22 -5.08 -20.78
C ALA A 162 9.59 -6.49 -20.70
N ALA A 163 10.21 -7.48 -21.34
CA ALA A 163 9.79 -8.88 -21.27
C ALA A 163 9.86 -9.49 -19.86
N LYS A 164 10.67 -8.92 -18.95
CA LYS A 164 10.86 -9.36 -17.56
C LYS A 164 10.25 -8.40 -16.53
N ALA A 165 9.48 -7.40 -16.95
CA ALA A 165 8.84 -6.44 -16.06
C ALA A 165 7.93 -7.12 -15.00
N GLY A 166 7.26 -8.21 -15.36
CA GLY A 166 6.49 -9.02 -14.42
C GLY A 166 7.34 -9.65 -13.32
N THR A 167 8.57 -10.08 -13.62
CA THR A 167 9.51 -10.61 -12.62
C THR A 167 9.94 -9.50 -11.65
N ALA A 168 10.23 -8.29 -12.16
CA ALA A 168 10.52 -7.13 -11.32
C ALA A 168 9.38 -6.84 -10.34
N MET A 169 8.14 -6.83 -10.85
CA MET A 169 6.96 -6.60 -10.01
C MET A 169 6.71 -7.72 -9.00
N ALA A 170 7.03 -8.98 -9.35
CA ALA A 170 6.94 -10.09 -8.42
C ALA A 170 7.91 -9.92 -7.24
N MET A 171 9.15 -9.53 -7.49
CA MET A 171 10.14 -9.29 -6.44
C MET A 171 9.74 -8.11 -5.54
N TRP A 172 9.25 -7.03 -6.14
CA TRP A 172 8.71 -5.89 -5.40
C TRP A 172 7.51 -6.28 -4.53
N ALA A 173 6.55 -7.01 -5.09
CA ALA A 173 5.36 -7.47 -4.37
C ALA A 173 5.72 -8.38 -3.19
N MET A 174 6.65 -9.33 -3.37
CA MET A 174 7.12 -10.18 -2.27
C MET A 174 7.69 -9.35 -1.11
N THR A 175 8.45 -8.31 -1.42
CA THR A 175 9.02 -7.42 -0.39
C THR A 175 7.92 -6.72 0.42
N VAL A 176 6.91 -6.17 -0.26
CA VAL A 176 5.78 -5.47 0.38
C VAL A 176 4.91 -6.42 1.21
N LEU A 177 4.86 -7.72 0.84
CA LEU A 177 4.07 -8.73 1.54
C LEU A 177 4.76 -9.30 2.78
N VAL A 178 6.07 -9.50 2.71
CA VAL A 178 6.83 -10.13 3.81
C VAL A 178 7.03 -9.15 4.98
N ALA A 179 7.20 -7.86 4.70
CA ALA A 179 7.50 -6.87 5.72
C ALA A 179 6.41 -6.73 6.81
N PRO A 180 5.10 -6.68 6.50
CA PRO A 180 4.06 -6.63 7.55
C PRO A 180 4.00 -7.86 8.45
N VAL A 181 4.40 -9.03 7.92
CA VAL A 181 4.47 -10.28 8.69
C VAL A 181 5.69 -10.30 9.60
N ALA A 182 6.83 -9.83 9.08
CA ALA A 182 8.08 -9.76 9.84
C ALA A 182 8.02 -8.71 10.97
N GLY A 183 7.25 -7.62 10.77
CA GLY A 183 7.18 -6.50 11.70
C GLY A 183 6.79 -6.89 13.12
N PRO A 184 5.65 -7.51 13.36
CA PRO A 184 5.23 -7.93 14.70
C PRO A 184 6.20 -8.93 15.36
N LEU A 185 6.76 -9.86 14.58
CA LEU A 185 7.71 -10.85 15.10
C LEU A 185 9.03 -10.19 15.56
N LEU A 186 9.62 -9.35 14.71
CA LEU A 186 10.84 -8.63 15.03
C LEU A 186 10.60 -7.56 16.10
N GLY A 187 9.50 -6.83 16.00
CA GLY A 187 9.16 -5.75 16.93
C GLY A 187 8.90 -6.25 18.34
N GLY A 188 8.13 -7.33 18.46
CA GLY A 188 7.90 -7.97 19.77
C GLY A 188 9.20 -8.47 20.37
N TRP A 189 9.99 -9.24 19.61
CA TRP A 189 11.26 -9.77 20.10
C TRP A 189 12.25 -8.66 20.52
N ILE A 190 12.41 -7.61 19.71
CA ILE A 190 13.30 -6.47 20.00
C ILE A 190 12.83 -5.74 21.25
N THR A 191 11.53 -5.46 21.35
CA THR A 191 10.95 -4.71 22.46
C THR A 191 11.06 -5.46 23.79
N ASP A 192 10.82 -6.78 23.76
CA ASP A 192 10.82 -7.61 24.96
C ASP A 192 12.24 -7.98 25.44
N ASN A 193 13.22 -8.13 24.52
CA ASN A 193 14.56 -8.64 24.86
C ASN A 193 15.66 -7.59 24.85
N ILE A 194 15.44 -6.42 24.20
CA ILE A 194 16.47 -5.37 24.10
C ILE A 194 15.90 -4.06 24.67
N ALA A 195 15.22 -3.27 23.85
CA ALA A 195 14.49 -2.04 24.21
C ALA A 195 13.76 -1.50 22.97
N TRP A 196 12.63 -0.81 23.15
CA TRP A 196 11.84 -0.25 22.06
C TRP A 196 12.62 0.69 21.10
N PRO A 197 13.63 1.50 21.47
CA PRO A 197 14.35 2.35 20.50
C PRO A 197 15.02 1.58 19.38
N TRP A 198 15.37 0.31 19.61
CA TRP A 198 16.01 -0.53 18.61
C TRP A 198 15.11 -0.87 17.42
N ILE A 199 13.77 -0.75 17.55
CA ILE A 199 12.87 -0.90 16.40
C ILE A 199 13.15 0.16 15.32
N PHE A 200 13.68 1.30 15.72
CA PHE A 200 14.12 2.38 14.82
C PHE A 200 15.57 2.19 14.37
N TYR A 201 16.47 1.77 15.26
CA TYR A 201 17.88 1.62 14.95
C TYR A 201 18.15 0.49 13.94
N ILE A 202 17.30 -0.53 13.84
CA ILE A 202 17.41 -1.60 12.84
C ILE A 202 17.39 -1.05 11.40
N ASN A 203 16.77 0.11 11.18
CA ASN A 203 16.72 0.77 9.89
C ASN A 203 18.08 1.34 9.43
N ILE A 204 18.99 1.64 10.38
CA ILE A 204 20.25 2.32 10.07
C ILE A 204 21.14 1.48 9.16
N PRO A 205 21.56 0.26 9.54
CA PRO A 205 22.43 -0.54 8.69
C PRO A 205 21.75 -0.90 7.35
N VAL A 206 20.47 -1.23 7.37
CA VAL A 206 19.72 -1.60 6.17
C VAL A 206 19.62 -0.42 5.20
N GLY A 207 19.28 0.74 5.69
CA GLY A 207 19.13 1.95 4.87
C GLY A 207 20.45 2.46 4.32
N LEU A 208 21.56 2.42 5.09
CA LEU A 208 22.87 2.81 4.60
C LEU A 208 23.35 1.90 3.45
N VAL A 209 23.16 0.57 3.58
CA VAL A 209 23.46 -0.39 2.51
C VAL A 209 22.59 -0.12 1.29
N ALA A 210 21.29 0.04 1.47
CA ALA A 210 20.34 0.31 0.38
C ALA A 210 20.68 1.61 -0.35
N ALA A 211 20.96 2.70 0.37
CA ALA A 211 21.34 3.98 -0.21
C ALA A 211 22.68 3.92 -0.96
N GLY A 212 23.69 3.30 -0.37
CA GLY A 212 25.02 3.15 -0.97
C GLY A 212 24.98 2.34 -2.27
N LEU A 213 24.30 1.20 -2.26
CA LEU A 213 24.11 0.37 -3.46
C LEU A 213 23.29 1.10 -4.52
N THR A 214 22.18 1.74 -4.14
CA THR A 214 21.37 2.50 -5.09
C THR A 214 22.18 3.61 -5.74
N TRP A 215 22.88 4.41 -4.96
CA TRP A 215 23.70 5.48 -5.49
C TRP A 215 24.80 4.98 -6.42
N SER A 216 25.54 3.94 -6.04
CA SER A 216 26.64 3.39 -6.85
C SER A 216 26.16 2.87 -8.22
N ILE A 217 24.97 2.21 -8.26
CA ILE A 217 24.46 1.57 -9.48
C ILE A 217 23.67 2.56 -10.36
N TYR A 218 22.87 3.44 -9.76
CA TYR A 218 21.88 4.22 -10.49
C TYR A 218 22.27 5.68 -10.74
N ARG A 219 23.32 6.25 -10.09
CA ARG A 219 23.68 7.68 -10.21
C ARG A 219 23.88 8.18 -11.64
N SER A 220 24.43 7.33 -12.52
CA SER A 220 24.64 7.65 -13.93
C SER A 220 23.37 7.58 -14.79
N ARG A 221 22.30 7.03 -14.22
CA ARG A 221 21.01 6.79 -14.89
C ARG A 221 19.93 7.81 -14.50
N ASP A 222 20.29 8.84 -13.76
CA ASP A 222 19.38 9.91 -13.40
C ASP A 222 19.29 10.93 -14.55
N PRO A 223 18.10 11.17 -15.14
CA PRO A 223 17.94 12.17 -16.20
C PRO A 223 18.21 13.61 -15.72
N GLY A 224 18.46 13.78 -14.43
CA GLY A 224 18.72 15.07 -13.80
C GLY A 224 17.47 15.87 -13.45
N PRO A 225 17.63 16.88 -12.58
CA PRO A 225 16.52 17.71 -12.13
C PRO A 225 16.03 18.67 -13.22
N LYS A 226 14.72 18.88 -13.26
CA LYS A 226 14.07 19.91 -14.08
C LYS A 226 13.61 21.05 -13.16
N ARG A 227 13.71 22.30 -13.62
CA ARG A 227 13.14 23.44 -12.88
C ARG A 227 11.63 23.45 -13.05
N VAL A 228 10.92 22.81 -12.14
CA VAL A 228 9.46 22.83 -12.08
C VAL A 228 9.06 23.76 -10.92
N PRO A 229 8.19 24.75 -11.15
CA PRO A 229 7.70 25.61 -10.07
C PRO A 229 6.89 24.80 -9.06
N LEU A 230 6.84 25.31 -7.82
CA LEU A 230 6.04 24.71 -6.77
C LEU A 230 4.64 25.34 -6.80
N ASP A 231 3.64 24.52 -7.01
CA ASP A 231 2.25 24.88 -6.78
C ASP A 231 1.99 24.92 -5.25
N ARG A 232 2.01 26.12 -4.70
CA ARG A 232 1.82 26.33 -3.25
C ARG A 232 0.38 26.12 -2.83
N VAL A 233 -0.57 26.49 -3.69
CA VAL A 233 -2.01 26.34 -3.38
C VAL A 233 -2.40 24.88 -3.38
N GLY A 234 -2.04 24.12 -4.43
CA GLY A 234 -2.26 22.68 -4.49
C GLY A 234 -1.62 21.95 -3.33
N LEU A 235 -0.38 22.34 -2.93
CA LEU A 235 0.29 21.74 -1.78
C LEU A 235 -0.47 21.99 -0.47
N VAL A 236 -0.90 23.22 -0.18
CA VAL A 236 -1.66 23.54 1.04
C VAL A 236 -2.98 22.78 1.07
N LEU A 237 -3.72 22.76 -0.04
CA LEU A 237 -4.98 22.03 -0.15
C LEU A 237 -4.78 20.52 0.03
N LEU A 238 -3.71 19.95 -0.54
CA LEU A 238 -3.34 18.55 -0.35
C LEU A 238 -3.06 18.23 1.12
N VAL A 239 -2.27 19.07 1.81
CA VAL A 239 -1.92 18.89 3.23
C VAL A 239 -3.18 18.93 4.10
N LEU A 240 -4.07 19.91 3.86
CA LEU A 240 -5.33 20.04 4.61
C LEU A 240 -6.25 18.85 4.34
N PHE A 241 -6.45 18.49 3.08
CA PHE A 241 -7.31 17.36 2.68
C PHE A 241 -6.80 16.04 3.26
N VAL A 242 -5.56 15.67 2.95
CA VAL A 242 -5.02 14.37 3.33
C VAL A 242 -4.79 14.29 4.83
N GLY A 243 -4.29 15.38 5.44
CA GLY A 243 -4.07 15.46 6.89
C GLY A 243 -5.36 15.29 7.67
N ALA A 244 -6.39 16.09 7.36
CA ALA A 244 -7.69 16.00 8.03
C ALA A 244 -8.35 14.64 7.80
N MET A 245 -8.33 14.13 6.57
CA MET A 245 -8.90 12.81 6.23
C MET A 245 -8.21 11.68 6.99
N GLN A 246 -6.87 11.67 7.01
CA GLN A 246 -6.10 10.61 7.67
C GLN A 246 -6.31 10.62 9.20
N ILE A 247 -6.28 11.80 9.83
CA ILE A 247 -6.55 11.92 11.27
C ILE A 247 -7.98 11.50 11.59
N MET A 248 -8.96 11.90 10.76
CA MET A 248 -10.35 11.49 10.92
C MET A 248 -10.51 9.97 10.88
N ILE A 249 -9.88 9.31 9.91
CA ILE A 249 -9.96 7.85 9.75
C ILE A 249 -9.29 7.13 10.93
N ASP A 250 -8.13 7.61 11.36
CA ASP A 250 -7.34 6.98 12.41
C ASP A 250 -7.95 7.16 13.80
N LYS A 251 -8.50 8.34 14.09
CA LYS A 251 -9.11 8.68 15.39
C LYS A 251 -10.64 8.52 15.42
N GLY A 252 -11.25 8.24 14.29
CA GLY A 252 -12.72 8.15 14.19
C GLY A 252 -13.32 7.18 15.19
N LYS A 253 -12.73 5.99 15.33
CA LYS A 253 -13.19 4.97 16.27
C LYS A 253 -13.03 5.41 17.75
N GLU A 254 -11.88 5.99 18.12
CA GLU A 254 -11.62 6.42 19.50
C GLU A 254 -12.55 7.56 19.93
N LEU A 255 -12.97 8.42 19.00
CA LEU A 255 -13.77 9.61 19.24
C LEU A 255 -15.24 9.42 18.87
N ASP A 256 -15.71 8.18 18.72
CA ASP A 256 -17.11 7.85 18.40
C ASP A 256 -17.63 8.50 17.09
N TRP A 257 -16.76 8.54 16.08
CA TRP A 257 -17.09 9.00 14.72
C TRP A 257 -17.85 10.35 14.70
N PHE A 258 -18.93 10.42 13.98
CA PHE A 258 -19.69 11.67 13.75
C PHE A 258 -20.48 12.16 14.98
N ASN A 259 -20.44 11.45 16.11
CA ASN A 259 -20.92 11.96 17.38
C ASN A 259 -19.94 12.97 18.02
N SER A 260 -18.68 12.98 17.57
CA SER A 260 -17.63 13.90 18.01
C SER A 260 -17.58 15.15 17.12
N GLY A 261 -17.68 16.34 17.73
CA GLY A 261 -17.49 17.60 17.03
C GLY A 261 -16.12 17.75 16.36
N GLN A 262 -15.08 17.10 16.91
CA GLN A 262 -13.74 17.09 16.32
C GLN A 262 -13.72 16.30 15.01
N ILE A 263 -14.33 15.12 14.97
CA ILE A 263 -14.41 14.29 13.75
C ILE A 263 -15.27 14.98 12.69
N VAL A 264 -16.38 15.59 13.07
CA VAL A 264 -17.21 16.39 12.14
C VAL A 264 -16.41 17.54 11.54
N THR A 265 -15.65 18.27 12.36
CA THR A 265 -14.79 19.35 11.87
C THR A 265 -13.73 18.84 10.90
N LEU A 266 -13.04 17.72 11.22
CA LEU A 266 -12.06 17.10 10.33
C LEU A 266 -12.70 16.63 9.03
N ALA A 267 -13.91 16.06 9.08
CA ALA A 267 -14.66 15.65 7.90
C ALA A 267 -15.00 16.85 6.99
N VAL A 268 -15.49 17.94 7.56
CA VAL A 268 -15.79 19.18 6.81
C VAL A 268 -14.52 19.74 6.18
N VAL A 269 -13.43 19.87 6.94
CA VAL A 269 -12.13 20.34 6.41
C VAL A 269 -11.64 19.43 5.30
N ALA A 270 -11.70 18.11 5.47
CA ALA A 270 -11.27 17.15 4.46
C ALA A 270 -12.08 17.27 3.17
N VAL A 271 -13.43 17.31 3.27
CA VAL A 271 -14.31 17.39 2.10
C VAL A 271 -14.14 18.73 1.37
N VAL A 272 -14.17 19.84 2.09
CA VAL A 272 -14.03 21.18 1.49
C VAL A 272 -12.66 21.32 0.82
N SER A 273 -11.58 20.96 1.53
CA SER A 273 -10.24 21.02 0.95
C SER A 273 -10.07 20.07 -0.25
N PHE A 274 -10.70 18.89 -0.24
CA PHE A 274 -10.70 17.97 -1.37
C PHE A 274 -11.39 18.56 -2.61
N LEU A 275 -12.57 19.18 -2.45
CA LEU A 275 -13.28 19.80 -3.57
C LEU A 275 -12.48 20.97 -4.17
N PHE A 276 -11.90 21.82 -3.33
CA PHE A 276 -11.02 22.89 -3.80
C PHE A 276 -9.73 22.34 -4.44
N PHE A 277 -9.14 21.29 -3.87
CA PHE A 277 -7.99 20.61 -4.45
C PHE A 277 -8.30 20.06 -5.84
N LEU A 278 -9.42 19.36 -6.01
CA LEU A 278 -9.85 18.86 -7.33
C LEU A 278 -10.03 19.98 -8.34
N ALA A 279 -10.74 21.06 -7.96
CA ALA A 279 -10.95 22.19 -8.84
C ALA A 279 -9.63 22.84 -9.24
N TRP A 280 -8.71 23.03 -8.29
CA TRP A 280 -7.39 23.62 -8.52
C TRP A 280 -6.51 22.77 -9.43
N GLU A 281 -6.28 21.51 -9.08
CA GLU A 281 -5.40 20.57 -9.81
C GLU A 281 -5.88 20.27 -11.25
N LEU A 282 -7.19 20.34 -11.51
CA LEU A 282 -7.76 20.16 -12.84
C LEU A 282 -7.63 21.42 -13.72
N THR A 283 -7.55 22.60 -13.11
CA THR A 283 -7.49 23.90 -13.82
C THR A 283 -6.08 24.44 -13.94
N ASP A 284 -5.18 24.12 -13.02
CA ASP A 284 -3.79 24.59 -13.08
C ASP A 284 -3.05 23.97 -14.28
N LYS A 285 -2.14 24.80 -14.84
CA LYS A 285 -1.26 24.40 -15.94
C LYS A 285 -0.12 23.47 -15.49
N GLN A 286 0.29 23.57 -14.24
CA GLN A 286 1.40 22.81 -13.66
C GLN A 286 1.02 22.22 -12.29
N PRO A 287 0.04 21.33 -12.26
CA PRO A 287 -0.48 20.76 -11.03
C PRO A 287 0.61 19.97 -10.28
N ILE A 288 0.54 19.98 -8.94
CA ILE A 288 1.46 19.21 -8.10
C ILE A 288 1.18 17.71 -8.16
N VAL A 289 -0.09 17.34 -8.39
CA VAL A 289 -0.55 15.97 -8.57
C VAL A 289 -1.25 15.84 -9.93
N ASP A 290 -0.73 14.99 -10.82
CA ASP A 290 -1.31 14.80 -12.16
C ASP A 290 -2.62 14.00 -12.12
N LEU A 291 -3.73 14.65 -11.74
CA LEU A 291 -5.06 14.04 -11.72
C LEU A 291 -5.58 13.66 -13.12
N ARG A 292 -4.98 14.21 -14.20
CA ARG A 292 -5.33 13.85 -15.58
C ARG A 292 -5.05 12.38 -15.90
N LEU A 293 -4.26 11.70 -15.07
CA LEU A 293 -4.08 10.25 -15.16
C LEU A 293 -5.39 9.49 -14.99
N PHE A 294 -6.35 9.99 -14.19
CA PHE A 294 -7.67 9.39 -14.03
C PHE A 294 -8.57 9.50 -15.28
N ALA A 295 -8.22 10.33 -16.26
CA ALA A 295 -8.89 10.31 -17.57
C ALA A 295 -8.56 9.03 -18.38
N ARG A 296 -7.49 8.31 -18.02
CA ARG A 296 -7.11 7.06 -18.71
C ARG A 296 -7.86 5.89 -18.11
N ARG A 297 -8.68 5.23 -18.93
CA ARG A 297 -9.54 4.10 -18.52
C ARG A 297 -8.82 3.00 -17.74
N ASN A 298 -7.66 2.56 -18.21
CA ASN A 298 -6.91 1.48 -17.54
C ASN A 298 -6.33 1.94 -16.22
N PHE A 299 -5.88 3.20 -16.11
CA PHE A 299 -5.36 3.76 -14.88
C PHE A 299 -6.46 3.85 -13.81
N VAL A 300 -7.62 4.44 -14.12
CA VAL A 300 -8.71 4.59 -13.14
C VAL A 300 -9.26 3.25 -12.70
N LEU A 301 -9.60 2.36 -13.67
CA LEU A 301 -10.19 1.07 -13.34
C LEU A 301 -9.20 0.14 -12.63
N GLY A 302 -7.93 0.15 -13.05
CA GLY A 302 -6.86 -0.60 -12.39
C GLY A 302 -6.59 -0.10 -10.98
N THR A 303 -6.48 1.22 -10.78
CA THR A 303 -6.24 1.83 -9.46
C THR A 303 -7.44 1.60 -8.53
N LEU A 304 -8.67 1.77 -8.99
CA LEU A 304 -9.85 1.49 -8.16
C LEU A 304 -9.96 0.01 -7.79
N SER A 305 -9.78 -0.91 -8.76
CA SER A 305 -9.79 -2.36 -8.49
C SER A 305 -8.71 -2.75 -7.48
N LEU A 306 -7.49 -2.24 -7.67
CA LEU A 306 -6.38 -2.48 -6.76
C LEU A 306 -6.66 -1.91 -5.36
N SER A 307 -7.16 -0.68 -5.27
CA SER A 307 -7.32 0.03 -4.01
C SER A 307 -8.48 -0.53 -3.19
N ILE A 308 -9.63 -0.79 -3.81
CA ILE A 308 -10.78 -1.39 -3.10
C ILE A 308 -10.42 -2.79 -2.61
N ALA A 309 -9.82 -3.63 -3.48
CA ALA A 309 -9.40 -4.97 -3.09
C ALA A 309 -8.32 -4.95 -1.98
N TYR A 310 -7.42 -3.95 -2.01
CA TYR A 310 -6.42 -3.74 -0.96
C TYR A 310 -7.07 -3.35 0.39
N GLY A 311 -8.07 -2.47 0.36
CA GLY A 311 -8.86 -2.11 1.55
C GLY A 311 -9.60 -3.30 2.14
N LEU A 312 -10.26 -4.10 1.31
CA LEU A 312 -10.91 -5.35 1.71
C LEU A 312 -9.89 -6.33 2.34
N PHE A 313 -8.74 -6.50 1.70
CA PHE A 313 -7.69 -7.39 2.18
C PHE A 313 -7.14 -6.96 3.54
N PHE A 314 -6.72 -5.68 3.68
CA PHE A 314 -6.12 -5.17 4.92
C PHE A 314 -7.10 -5.12 6.08
N GLY A 315 -8.36 -4.78 5.84
CA GLY A 315 -9.39 -4.88 6.86
C GLY A 315 -9.52 -6.29 7.44
N ASN A 316 -9.52 -7.31 6.57
CA ASN A 316 -9.61 -8.71 7.00
C ASN A 316 -8.30 -9.23 7.65
N VAL A 317 -7.14 -8.74 7.21
CA VAL A 317 -5.84 -9.10 7.81
C VAL A 317 -5.74 -8.66 9.27
N VAL A 318 -6.35 -7.53 9.62
CA VAL A 318 -6.37 -7.02 11.00
C VAL A 318 -7.39 -7.78 11.85
N LEU A 319 -8.57 -8.10 11.31
CA LEU A 319 -9.65 -8.72 12.08
C LEU A 319 -9.34 -10.16 12.52
N LEU A 320 -8.72 -10.96 11.65
CA LEU A 320 -8.48 -12.36 11.96
C LEU A 320 -7.64 -12.58 13.22
N PRO A 321 -6.44 -11.98 13.37
CA PRO A 321 -5.64 -12.15 14.58
C PRO A 321 -6.29 -11.50 15.82
N LEU A 322 -7.06 -10.41 15.68
CA LEU A 322 -7.79 -9.81 16.78
C LEU A 322 -8.87 -10.77 17.33
N TRP A 323 -9.67 -11.35 16.46
CA TRP A 323 -10.69 -12.34 16.84
C TRP A 323 -10.06 -13.57 17.50
N LEU A 324 -8.96 -14.10 16.95
CA LEU A 324 -8.25 -15.25 17.51
C LEU A 324 -7.74 -14.99 18.93
N GLN A 325 -7.14 -13.82 19.17
CA GLN A 325 -6.55 -13.48 20.46
C GLN A 325 -7.59 -13.10 21.51
N GLN A 326 -8.60 -12.32 21.14
CA GLN A 326 -9.56 -11.79 22.12
C GLN A 326 -10.68 -12.78 22.46
N TYR A 327 -11.09 -13.61 21.50
CA TYR A 327 -12.30 -14.42 21.64
C TYR A 327 -12.06 -15.94 21.49
N MET A 328 -10.98 -16.36 20.79
CA MET A 328 -10.69 -17.78 20.60
C MET A 328 -9.61 -18.32 21.55
N GLY A 329 -9.07 -17.48 22.45
CA GLY A 329 -8.07 -17.87 23.44
C GLY A 329 -6.67 -18.15 22.88
N TYR A 330 -6.39 -17.71 21.64
CA TYR A 330 -5.05 -17.84 21.06
C TYR A 330 -4.10 -16.83 21.70
N THR A 331 -2.87 -17.25 21.98
CA THR A 331 -1.78 -16.31 22.28
C THR A 331 -1.38 -15.56 21.02
N ALA A 332 -0.70 -14.43 21.17
CA ALA A 332 -0.17 -13.66 20.03
C ALA A 332 0.70 -14.52 19.10
N THR A 333 1.51 -15.43 19.67
CA THR A 333 2.35 -16.37 18.92
C THR A 333 1.52 -17.34 18.09
N TRP A 334 0.47 -17.95 18.65
CA TRP A 334 -0.39 -18.89 17.93
C TRP A 334 -1.23 -18.18 16.85
N ALA A 335 -1.72 -16.98 17.12
CA ALA A 335 -2.40 -16.15 16.13
C ALA A 335 -1.46 -15.77 14.97
N GLY A 336 -0.19 -15.46 15.29
CA GLY A 336 0.86 -15.22 14.30
C GLY A 336 1.14 -16.46 13.45
N LEU A 337 1.29 -17.65 14.06
CA LEU A 337 1.50 -18.92 13.36
C LEU A 337 0.32 -19.30 12.45
N ALA A 338 -0.91 -18.96 12.85
CA ALA A 338 -2.11 -19.20 12.04
C ALA A 338 -2.19 -18.25 10.81
N THR A 339 -1.62 -17.05 10.89
CA THR A 339 -1.71 -16.02 9.84
C THR A 339 -0.45 -15.93 8.95
N ALA A 340 0.74 -16.23 9.47
CA ALA A 340 2.01 -16.15 8.74
C ALA A 340 2.09 -17.04 7.47
N PRO A 341 1.47 -18.24 7.39
CA PRO A 341 1.56 -19.11 6.22
C PRO A 341 0.97 -18.54 4.93
N VAL A 342 0.25 -17.42 4.98
CA VAL A 342 -0.17 -16.66 3.78
C VAL A 342 1.02 -16.34 2.85
N GLY A 343 2.22 -16.14 3.40
CA GLY A 343 3.42 -15.86 2.61
C GLY A 343 3.92 -17.04 1.77
N ILE A 344 3.65 -18.29 2.17
CA ILE A 344 4.25 -19.48 1.55
C ILE A 344 3.86 -19.60 0.07
N LEU A 345 2.58 -19.73 -0.23
CA LEU A 345 2.12 -19.84 -1.61
C LEU A 345 2.32 -18.54 -2.41
N ALA A 346 2.26 -17.38 -1.74
CA ALA A 346 2.56 -16.09 -2.36
C ALA A 346 3.99 -16.07 -2.92
N ILE A 347 4.99 -16.50 -2.15
CA ILE A 347 6.39 -16.55 -2.56
C ILE A 347 6.60 -17.57 -3.69
N VAL A 348 6.03 -18.77 -3.57
CA VAL A 348 6.21 -19.85 -4.55
C VAL A 348 5.57 -19.52 -5.91
N LEU A 349 4.38 -18.92 -5.92
CA LEU A 349 3.62 -18.67 -7.14
C LEU A 349 3.96 -17.33 -7.83
N SER A 350 4.43 -16.31 -7.08
CA SER A 350 4.73 -14.99 -7.66
C SER A 350 5.72 -15.01 -8.83
N PRO A 351 6.80 -15.81 -8.83
CA PRO A 351 7.70 -15.91 -9.98
C PRO A 351 7.01 -16.45 -11.25
N TRP A 352 6.09 -17.40 -11.09
CA TRP A 352 5.31 -17.93 -12.20
C TRP A 352 4.37 -16.87 -12.77
N VAL A 353 3.66 -16.15 -11.91
CA VAL A 353 2.78 -15.04 -12.32
C VAL A 353 3.59 -13.95 -13.03
N GLY A 354 4.74 -13.56 -12.47
CA GLY A 354 5.63 -12.56 -13.05
C GLY A 354 6.13 -12.92 -14.47
N LYS A 355 6.44 -14.20 -14.71
CA LYS A 355 6.85 -14.69 -16.04
C LYS A 355 5.71 -14.70 -17.07
N ASN A 356 4.47 -14.84 -16.61
CA ASN A 356 3.32 -15.07 -17.49
C ASN A 356 2.43 -13.82 -17.66
N VAL A 357 2.57 -12.76 -16.83
CA VAL A 357 1.72 -11.56 -16.91
C VAL A 357 1.85 -10.80 -18.24
N GLY A 358 2.99 -10.91 -18.91
CA GLY A 358 3.19 -10.34 -20.25
C GLY A 358 2.62 -11.20 -21.39
N LYS A 359 2.30 -12.47 -21.13
CA LYS A 359 1.81 -13.46 -22.13
C LYS A 359 0.32 -13.73 -21.99
N ILE A 360 -0.19 -13.68 -20.77
CA ILE A 360 -1.59 -13.93 -20.42
C ILE A 360 -2.25 -12.58 -20.15
N ASP A 361 -3.51 -12.43 -20.53
CA ASP A 361 -4.29 -11.25 -20.22
C ASP A 361 -4.27 -10.98 -18.69
N PRO A 362 -3.74 -9.82 -18.23
CA PRO A 362 -3.66 -9.52 -16.81
C PRO A 362 -5.00 -9.61 -16.07
N ARG A 363 -6.12 -9.37 -16.77
CA ARG A 363 -7.47 -9.50 -16.18
C ARG A 363 -7.78 -10.95 -15.78
N LYS A 364 -7.37 -11.95 -16.59
CA LYS A 364 -7.55 -13.37 -16.25
C LYS A 364 -6.78 -13.74 -14.99
N LEU A 365 -5.53 -13.27 -14.87
CA LEU A 365 -4.72 -13.50 -13.67
C LEU A 365 -5.32 -12.80 -12.45
N ALA A 366 -5.74 -11.54 -12.57
CA ALA A 366 -6.39 -10.81 -11.47
C ALA A 366 -7.76 -11.42 -11.10
N THR A 367 -8.47 -12.04 -12.06
CA THR A 367 -9.70 -12.81 -11.78
C THR A 367 -9.41 -13.98 -10.84
N VAL A 368 -8.31 -14.71 -11.05
CA VAL A 368 -7.89 -15.79 -10.14
C VAL A 368 -7.68 -15.25 -8.72
N ALA A 369 -7.06 -14.07 -8.59
CA ALA A 369 -6.89 -13.43 -7.28
C ALA A 369 -8.23 -13.10 -6.61
N PHE A 370 -9.14 -12.43 -7.32
CA PHE A 370 -10.42 -12.01 -6.73
C PHE A 370 -11.34 -13.19 -6.40
N VAL A 371 -11.38 -14.21 -7.26
CA VAL A 371 -12.09 -15.46 -6.99
C VAL A 371 -11.45 -16.21 -5.81
N GLY A 372 -10.12 -16.25 -5.75
CA GLY A 372 -9.38 -16.85 -4.65
C GLY A 372 -9.63 -16.15 -3.31
N PHE A 373 -9.55 -14.82 -3.26
CA PHE A 373 -9.89 -14.06 -2.04
C PHE A 373 -11.35 -14.22 -1.66
N GLY A 374 -12.28 -14.12 -2.62
CA GLY A 374 -13.71 -14.34 -2.37
C GLY A 374 -13.98 -15.75 -1.82
N GLY A 375 -13.37 -16.78 -2.40
CA GLY A 375 -13.51 -18.17 -1.94
C GLY A 375 -12.95 -18.41 -0.54
N VAL A 376 -11.77 -17.85 -0.24
CA VAL A 376 -11.16 -17.93 1.11
C VAL A 376 -12.03 -17.23 2.15
N LEU A 377 -12.53 -16.04 1.85
CA LEU A 377 -13.40 -15.29 2.76
C LEU A 377 -14.76 -15.95 2.92
N TRP A 378 -15.28 -16.57 1.86
CA TRP A 378 -16.44 -17.46 1.94
C TRP A 378 -16.19 -18.64 2.89
N MET A 379 -15.02 -19.31 2.81
CA MET A 379 -14.67 -20.36 3.77
C MET A 379 -14.65 -19.84 5.21
N ARG A 380 -14.03 -18.65 5.42
CA ARG A 380 -13.96 -18.01 6.75
C ARG A 380 -15.32 -17.55 7.28
N SER A 381 -16.29 -17.25 6.42
CA SER A 381 -17.63 -16.87 6.86
C SER A 381 -18.40 -18.03 7.51
N HIS A 382 -17.87 -19.25 7.46
CA HIS A 382 -18.41 -20.43 8.15
C HIS A 382 -17.65 -20.79 9.43
N PHE A 383 -16.75 -19.93 9.90
CA PHE A 383 -16.07 -20.16 11.18
C PHE A 383 -17.06 -20.09 12.34
N ASN A 384 -16.75 -20.84 13.38
CA ASN A 384 -17.49 -20.86 14.62
C ASN A 384 -16.53 -20.89 15.82
N THR A 385 -17.04 -20.84 17.02
CA THR A 385 -16.25 -20.87 18.25
C THR A 385 -15.52 -22.19 18.52
N GLN A 386 -15.77 -23.23 17.71
CA GLN A 386 -15.11 -24.55 17.80
C GLN A 386 -14.09 -24.75 16.67
N ALA A 387 -13.82 -23.71 15.85
CA ALA A 387 -12.86 -23.79 14.76
C ALA A 387 -11.47 -24.13 15.30
N ASP A 388 -10.94 -25.27 14.87
CA ASP A 388 -9.61 -25.72 15.22
C ASP A 388 -8.52 -25.00 14.41
N PHE A 389 -7.26 -25.23 14.76
CA PHE A 389 -6.12 -24.59 14.11
C PHE A 389 -6.07 -24.87 12.60
N MET A 390 -6.40 -26.10 12.17
CA MET A 390 -6.36 -26.49 10.75
C MET A 390 -7.49 -25.82 9.96
N THR A 391 -8.66 -25.67 10.55
CA THR A 391 -9.79 -24.94 9.95
C THR A 391 -9.40 -23.47 9.65
N ILE A 392 -8.56 -22.84 10.48
CA ILE A 392 -8.07 -21.48 10.29
C ILE A 392 -6.89 -21.43 9.32
N LEU A 393 -5.98 -22.40 9.40
CA LEU A 393 -4.74 -22.48 8.65
C LEU A 393 -4.99 -22.70 7.14
N ILE A 394 -5.88 -23.62 6.78
CA ILE A 394 -6.13 -24.00 5.38
C ILE A 394 -6.56 -22.78 4.54
N PRO A 395 -7.58 -21.98 4.92
CA PRO A 395 -7.92 -20.77 4.19
C PRO A 395 -6.77 -19.76 4.12
N THR A 396 -5.95 -19.67 5.18
CA THR A 396 -4.81 -18.75 5.21
C THR A 396 -3.73 -19.13 4.19
N VAL A 397 -3.41 -20.42 4.07
CA VAL A 397 -2.47 -20.91 3.04
C VAL A 397 -3.04 -20.65 1.63
N LEU A 398 -4.32 -20.95 1.39
CA LEU A 398 -4.98 -20.69 0.11
C LEU A 398 -5.03 -19.20 -0.23
N GLN A 399 -5.16 -18.32 0.76
CA GLN A 399 -5.08 -16.87 0.58
C GLN A 399 -3.75 -16.43 -0.01
N GLY A 400 -2.66 -17.13 0.32
CA GLY A 400 -1.34 -16.90 -0.27
C GLY A 400 -1.30 -17.10 -1.78
N ALA A 401 -2.03 -18.09 -2.29
CA ALA A 401 -2.17 -18.27 -3.74
C ALA A 401 -2.88 -17.08 -4.38
N ALA A 402 -4.02 -16.64 -3.83
CA ALA A 402 -4.73 -15.45 -4.31
C ALA A 402 -3.83 -14.20 -4.30
N MET A 403 -3.00 -14.06 -3.27
CA MET A 403 -2.07 -12.94 -3.09
C MET A 403 -1.00 -12.88 -4.19
N ALA A 404 -0.49 -14.02 -4.66
CA ALA A 404 0.47 -14.09 -5.76
C ALA A 404 -0.11 -13.51 -7.07
N PHE A 405 -1.40 -13.73 -7.31
CA PHE A 405 -2.12 -13.27 -8.50
C PHE A 405 -2.69 -11.84 -8.35
N PHE A 406 -2.47 -11.17 -7.21
CA PHE A 406 -3.09 -9.88 -6.90
C PHE A 406 -2.29 -8.69 -7.44
N PHE A 407 -1.11 -8.43 -6.86
CA PHE A 407 -0.37 -7.19 -7.16
C PHE A 407 0.14 -7.12 -8.58
N ILE A 408 0.73 -8.18 -9.10
CA ILE A 408 1.46 -8.17 -10.36
C ILE A 408 0.53 -7.85 -11.54
N PRO A 409 -0.62 -8.54 -11.71
CA PRO A 409 -1.51 -8.26 -12.83
C PRO A 409 -2.22 -6.92 -12.70
N LEU A 410 -2.63 -6.51 -11.49
CA LEU A 410 -3.30 -5.23 -11.29
C LEU A 410 -2.36 -4.06 -11.57
N GLN A 411 -1.11 -4.11 -11.15
CA GLN A 411 -0.11 -3.11 -11.51
C GLN A 411 0.16 -3.06 -13.02
N ALA A 412 0.16 -4.21 -13.70
CA ALA A 412 0.27 -4.26 -15.16
C ALA A 412 -0.92 -3.55 -15.85
N ILE A 413 -2.13 -3.66 -15.30
CA ILE A 413 -3.31 -2.93 -15.78
C ILE A 413 -3.16 -1.42 -15.54
N VAL A 414 -2.80 -1.02 -14.31
CA VAL A 414 -2.62 0.39 -13.91
C VAL A 414 -1.63 1.10 -14.83
N PHE A 415 -0.49 0.46 -15.11
CA PHE A 415 0.59 1.08 -15.89
C PHE A 415 0.45 0.88 -17.41
N SER A 416 -0.58 0.15 -17.87
CA SER A 416 -0.79 -0.12 -19.28
C SER A 416 -0.97 1.15 -20.11
N GLY A 417 -0.08 1.35 -21.11
CA GLY A 417 -0.11 2.50 -22.01
C GLY A 417 0.42 3.81 -21.43
N LEU A 418 1.11 3.78 -20.28
CA LEU A 418 1.81 4.93 -19.72
C LEU A 418 3.23 5.06 -20.29
N THR A 419 3.66 6.30 -20.51
CA THR A 419 5.04 6.61 -20.91
C THR A 419 5.97 6.61 -19.68
N PRO A 420 7.27 6.29 -19.85
CA PRO A 420 8.22 6.19 -18.74
C PRO A 420 8.34 7.46 -17.87
N ASP A 421 8.18 8.64 -18.48
CA ASP A 421 8.21 9.94 -17.80
C ASP A 421 7.04 10.15 -16.83
N ARG A 422 5.88 9.53 -17.10
CA ARG A 422 4.69 9.59 -16.22
C ARG A 422 4.62 8.48 -15.16
N MET A 423 5.51 7.50 -15.23
CA MET A 423 5.49 6.36 -14.30
C MET A 423 5.64 6.76 -12.83
N PRO A 424 6.54 7.71 -12.43
CA PRO A 424 6.65 8.11 -11.03
C PRO A 424 5.38 8.78 -10.50
N ALA A 425 4.75 9.64 -11.29
CA ALA A 425 3.49 10.29 -10.92
C ALA A 425 2.34 9.27 -10.81
N ALA A 426 2.23 8.36 -11.78
CA ALA A 426 1.23 7.31 -11.78
C ALA A 426 1.41 6.33 -10.61
N SER A 427 2.66 5.92 -10.32
CA SER A 427 2.97 5.08 -9.18
C SER A 427 2.67 5.78 -7.87
N GLY A 428 3.06 7.05 -7.71
CA GLY A 428 2.74 7.85 -6.54
C GLY A 428 1.25 7.95 -6.29
N LEU A 429 0.48 8.35 -7.30
CA LEU A 429 -0.96 8.52 -7.20
C LEU A 429 -1.70 7.19 -6.95
N SER A 430 -1.34 6.12 -7.66
CA SER A 430 -1.92 4.80 -7.45
C SER A 430 -1.60 4.24 -6.06
N ASN A 431 -0.37 4.40 -5.57
CA ASN A 431 0.01 3.98 -4.22
C ASN A 431 -0.69 4.81 -3.14
N PHE A 432 -0.86 6.13 -3.36
CA PHE A 432 -1.62 6.98 -2.44
C PHE A 432 -3.07 6.47 -2.28
N VAL A 433 -3.80 6.27 -3.39
CA VAL A 433 -5.18 5.77 -3.34
C VAL A 433 -5.25 4.40 -2.70
N ARG A 434 -4.31 3.51 -3.01
CA ARG A 434 -4.23 2.17 -2.45
C ARG A 434 -4.00 2.18 -0.93
N ILE A 435 -3.01 2.96 -0.45
CA ILE A 435 -2.67 3.03 0.98
C ILE A 435 -3.82 3.65 1.76
N THR A 436 -4.42 4.72 1.23
CA THR A 436 -5.61 5.35 1.81
C THR A 436 -6.78 4.37 1.89
N ALA A 437 -7.04 3.59 0.83
CA ALA A 437 -8.08 2.57 0.84
C ALA A 437 -7.80 1.47 1.86
N GLY A 438 -6.52 1.12 2.11
CA GLY A 438 -6.11 0.20 3.18
C GLY A 438 -6.48 0.73 4.57
N ALA A 439 -6.16 1.98 4.86
CA ALA A 439 -6.49 2.63 6.12
C ALA A 439 -8.02 2.72 6.33
N VAL A 440 -8.75 3.17 5.30
CA VAL A 440 -10.23 3.22 5.33
C VAL A 440 -10.82 1.83 5.53
N GLY A 441 -10.33 0.81 4.82
CA GLY A 441 -10.80 -0.56 4.93
C GLY A 441 -10.60 -1.14 6.33
N THR A 442 -9.42 -0.93 6.92
CA THR A 442 -9.14 -1.36 8.29
C THR A 442 -10.08 -0.70 9.30
N SER A 443 -10.23 0.62 9.24
CA SER A 443 -11.09 1.36 10.16
C SER A 443 -12.58 1.00 9.98
N LEU A 444 -13.04 0.90 8.73
CA LEU A 444 -14.43 0.54 8.44
C LEU A 444 -14.76 -0.87 8.94
N PHE A 445 -13.88 -1.84 8.72
CA PHE A 445 -14.14 -3.22 9.11
C PHE A 445 -14.07 -3.46 10.60
N THR A 446 -13.15 -2.79 11.31
CA THR A 446 -13.13 -2.86 12.78
C THR A 446 -14.39 -2.24 13.39
N THR A 447 -14.84 -1.09 12.85
CA THR A 447 -16.10 -0.45 13.29
C THR A 447 -17.32 -1.32 12.97
N LEU A 448 -17.38 -1.91 11.77
CA LEU A 448 -18.45 -2.80 11.36
C LEU A 448 -18.49 -4.04 12.24
N TRP A 449 -17.35 -4.65 12.54
CA TRP A 449 -17.22 -5.81 13.41
C TRP A 449 -17.80 -5.53 14.80
N GLU A 450 -17.44 -4.40 15.43
CA GLU A 450 -17.96 -4.01 16.75
C GLU A 450 -19.46 -3.71 16.71
N SER A 451 -19.92 -2.98 15.70
CA SER A 451 -21.35 -2.68 15.56
C SER A 451 -22.20 -3.93 15.37
N ARG A 452 -21.70 -4.90 14.57
CA ARG A 452 -22.38 -6.20 14.36
C ARG A 452 -22.30 -7.05 15.62
N ALA A 453 -21.18 -7.04 16.35
CA ALA A 453 -21.05 -7.73 17.61
C ALA A 453 -22.05 -7.22 18.66
N ALA A 454 -22.21 -5.89 18.78
CA ALA A 454 -23.22 -5.30 19.65
C ALA A 454 -24.65 -5.74 19.29
N LEU A 455 -24.96 -5.77 17.98
CA LEU A 455 -26.27 -6.25 17.51
C LEU A 455 -26.48 -7.74 17.84
N HIS A 456 -25.51 -8.60 17.53
CA HIS A 456 -25.61 -10.04 17.83
C HIS A 456 -25.64 -10.29 19.34
N HIS A 457 -24.87 -9.55 20.15
CA HIS A 457 -24.93 -9.64 21.59
C HIS A 457 -26.33 -9.30 22.13
N ALA A 458 -26.94 -8.21 21.64
CA ALA A 458 -28.31 -7.85 22.03
C ALA A 458 -29.32 -8.97 21.68
N GLN A 459 -29.24 -9.51 20.45
CA GLN A 459 -30.11 -10.61 20.02
C GLN A 459 -29.91 -11.89 20.83
N LEU A 460 -28.66 -12.26 21.12
CA LEU A 460 -28.36 -13.46 21.92
C LEU A 460 -28.78 -13.29 23.39
N SER A 461 -28.60 -12.10 23.96
CA SER A 461 -28.96 -11.82 25.36
C SER A 461 -30.47 -11.90 25.61
N GLU A 462 -31.31 -11.65 24.60
CA GLU A 462 -32.76 -11.86 24.71
C GLU A 462 -33.13 -13.31 25.08
N SER A 463 -32.31 -14.26 24.64
CA SER A 463 -32.49 -15.68 24.97
C SER A 463 -32.06 -16.06 26.40
N VAL A 464 -31.26 -15.19 27.06
CA VAL A 464 -30.76 -15.43 28.43
C VAL A 464 -31.71 -14.78 29.45
N ASN A 465 -32.88 -15.35 29.61
CA ASN A 465 -33.87 -14.88 30.55
C ASN A 465 -34.35 -16.02 31.49
N ARG A 466 -35.05 -15.68 32.57
CA ARG A 466 -35.53 -16.64 33.56
C ARG A 466 -36.54 -17.66 33.02
N GLY A 467 -37.15 -17.40 31.88
CA GLY A 467 -38.06 -18.31 31.18
C GLY A 467 -37.35 -19.35 30.31
N ASN A 468 -36.06 -19.17 30.04
CA ASN A 468 -35.28 -20.08 29.22
C ASN A 468 -34.66 -21.19 30.11
N ALA A 469 -35.13 -22.43 29.93
CA ALA A 469 -34.68 -23.60 30.71
C ALA A 469 -33.16 -23.83 30.56
N THR A 470 -32.60 -23.65 29.35
CA THR A 470 -31.18 -23.87 29.07
C THR A 470 -30.33 -22.83 29.80
N ALA A 471 -30.72 -21.55 29.76
CA ALA A 471 -30.00 -20.48 30.45
C ALA A 471 -30.05 -20.67 31.96
N THR A 472 -31.21 -21.04 32.50
CA THR A 472 -31.39 -21.36 33.94
C THR A 472 -30.56 -22.57 34.37
N GLN A 473 -30.50 -23.62 33.55
CA GLN A 473 -29.70 -24.82 33.81
C GLN A 473 -28.19 -24.47 33.81
N ALA A 474 -27.71 -23.68 32.84
CA ALA A 474 -26.33 -23.25 32.78
C ALA A 474 -25.92 -22.44 34.02
N LEU A 475 -26.76 -21.48 34.45
CA LEU A 475 -26.52 -20.70 35.66
C LEU A 475 -26.49 -21.57 36.92
N ASN A 476 -27.43 -22.57 37.04
CA ASN A 476 -27.45 -23.52 38.14
C ASN A 476 -26.21 -24.42 38.17
N GLN A 477 -25.71 -24.87 37.02
CA GLN A 477 -24.47 -25.65 36.91
C GLN A 477 -23.25 -24.85 37.37
N LEU A 478 -23.15 -23.55 36.97
CA LEU A 478 -22.09 -22.68 37.42
C LEU A 478 -22.18 -22.43 38.94
N ALA A 479 -23.38 -22.23 39.49
CA ALA A 479 -23.58 -22.08 40.91
C ALA A 479 -23.18 -23.36 41.67
N ALA A 480 -23.53 -24.55 41.14
CA ALA A 480 -23.13 -25.85 41.71
C ALA A 480 -21.61 -26.07 41.67
N SER A 481 -20.90 -25.41 40.72
CA SER A 481 -19.43 -25.39 40.60
C SER A 481 -18.75 -24.35 41.51
N GLY A 482 -19.52 -23.69 42.41
CA GLY A 482 -19.00 -22.75 43.41
C GLY A 482 -18.92 -21.26 42.94
N TYR A 483 -19.47 -20.92 41.79
CA TYR A 483 -19.53 -19.53 41.32
C TYR A 483 -20.62 -18.76 42.09
N THR A 484 -20.32 -17.49 42.44
CA THR A 484 -21.38 -16.59 42.91
C THR A 484 -22.35 -16.28 41.75
N PRO A 485 -23.60 -15.84 42.04
CA PRO A 485 -24.55 -15.47 40.99
C PRO A 485 -23.98 -14.42 39.99
N GLU A 486 -23.20 -13.47 40.48
CA GLU A 486 -22.55 -12.43 39.65
C GLU A 486 -21.44 -13.03 38.78
N GLN A 487 -20.64 -13.94 39.33
CA GLN A 487 -19.61 -14.66 38.59
C GLN A 487 -20.21 -15.57 37.51
N ALA A 488 -21.33 -16.24 37.84
CA ALA A 488 -22.05 -17.07 36.86
C ALA A 488 -22.61 -16.25 35.72
N LEU A 489 -23.24 -15.11 36.00
CA LEU A 489 -23.71 -14.16 34.98
C LEU A 489 -22.55 -13.59 34.12
N ALA A 490 -21.44 -13.21 34.75
CA ALA A 490 -20.26 -12.73 34.02
C ALA A 490 -19.68 -13.82 33.10
N SER A 491 -19.69 -15.09 33.54
CA SER A 491 -19.24 -16.23 32.72
C SER A 491 -20.16 -16.46 31.51
N VAL A 492 -21.48 -16.40 31.72
CA VAL A 492 -22.45 -16.49 30.62
C VAL A 492 -22.30 -15.31 29.64
N ASN A 493 -22.15 -14.07 30.16
CA ASN A 493 -21.93 -12.90 29.33
C ASN A 493 -20.67 -13.04 28.47
N ARG A 494 -19.58 -13.60 29.01
CA ARG A 494 -18.35 -13.86 28.26
C ARG A 494 -18.56 -14.84 27.10
N LEU A 495 -19.39 -15.85 27.29
CA LEU A 495 -19.76 -16.82 26.24
C LEU A 495 -20.63 -16.14 25.17
N LEU A 496 -21.55 -15.24 25.57
CA LEU A 496 -22.34 -14.45 24.65
C LEU A 496 -21.45 -13.51 23.81
N ASP A 497 -20.51 -12.81 24.45
CA ASP A 497 -19.54 -11.97 23.74
C ASP A 497 -18.73 -12.78 22.74
N GLN A 498 -18.20 -13.93 23.14
CA GLN A 498 -17.45 -14.81 22.25
C GLN A 498 -18.27 -15.21 21.02
N GLN A 499 -19.54 -15.57 21.21
CA GLN A 499 -20.45 -15.94 20.13
C GLN A 499 -20.82 -14.74 19.26
N ALA A 500 -21.14 -13.59 19.86
CA ALA A 500 -21.51 -12.37 19.17
C ALA A 500 -20.37 -11.84 18.27
N TYR A 501 -19.15 -11.78 18.79
CA TYR A 501 -17.98 -11.36 18.04
C TYR A 501 -17.57 -12.38 16.97
N THR A 502 -17.84 -13.67 17.17
CA THR A 502 -17.64 -14.69 16.14
C THR A 502 -18.64 -14.54 15.00
N LEU A 503 -19.93 -14.35 15.29
CA LEU A 503 -20.95 -14.07 14.28
C LEU A 503 -20.63 -12.77 13.52
N ALA A 504 -20.22 -11.73 14.24
CA ALA A 504 -19.86 -10.45 13.64
C ALA A 504 -18.66 -10.57 12.68
N VAL A 505 -17.62 -11.33 13.02
CA VAL A 505 -16.46 -11.51 12.12
C VAL A 505 -16.83 -12.34 10.90
N THR A 506 -17.70 -13.35 11.05
CA THR A 506 -18.20 -14.14 9.90
C THR A 506 -19.06 -13.31 8.96
N ASP A 507 -19.89 -12.37 9.48
CA ASP A 507 -20.62 -11.40 8.66
C ASP A 507 -19.67 -10.52 7.82
N VAL A 508 -18.58 -10.01 8.42
CA VAL A 508 -17.58 -9.20 7.72
C VAL A 508 -16.86 -10.02 6.65
N PHE A 509 -16.52 -11.28 6.93
CA PHE A 509 -15.91 -12.17 5.93
C PHE A 509 -16.87 -12.45 4.77
N TYR A 510 -18.15 -12.69 5.06
CA TYR A 510 -19.17 -12.88 4.03
C TYR A 510 -19.34 -11.65 3.14
N LEU A 511 -19.51 -10.49 3.74
CA LEU A 511 -19.60 -9.22 3.00
C LEU A 511 -18.37 -8.98 2.11
N SER A 512 -17.18 -9.22 2.66
CA SER A 512 -15.92 -9.09 1.92
C SER A 512 -15.84 -10.05 0.74
N ALA A 513 -16.31 -11.31 0.90
CA ALA A 513 -16.37 -12.29 -0.18
C ALA A 513 -17.26 -11.79 -1.33
N VAL A 514 -18.45 -11.30 -1.02
CA VAL A 514 -19.39 -10.74 -2.01
C VAL A 514 -18.76 -9.55 -2.74
N LEU A 515 -18.09 -8.65 -2.00
CA LEU A 515 -17.44 -7.49 -2.61
C LEU A 515 -16.27 -7.87 -3.51
N PHE A 516 -15.46 -8.90 -3.18
CA PHE A 516 -14.42 -9.41 -4.09
C PHE A 516 -15.00 -9.96 -5.38
N PHE A 517 -16.13 -10.68 -5.33
CA PHE A 517 -16.82 -11.13 -6.55
C PHE A 517 -17.40 -9.96 -7.34
N ALA A 518 -17.94 -8.94 -6.68
CA ALA A 518 -18.43 -7.73 -7.34
C ALA A 518 -17.32 -6.95 -8.06
N LEU A 519 -16.10 -6.94 -7.52
CA LEU A 519 -14.94 -6.30 -8.14
C LEU A 519 -14.56 -6.90 -9.50
N LEU A 520 -14.99 -8.13 -9.82
CA LEU A 520 -14.79 -8.73 -11.15
C LEU A 520 -15.42 -7.87 -12.24
N VAL A 521 -16.59 -7.27 -11.99
CA VAL A 521 -17.25 -6.37 -12.95
C VAL A 521 -16.37 -5.17 -13.27
N LEU A 522 -15.80 -4.55 -12.22
CA LEU A 522 -14.90 -3.40 -12.39
C LEU A 522 -13.61 -3.78 -13.12
N LEU A 523 -13.03 -4.95 -12.78
CA LEU A 523 -11.82 -5.46 -13.40
C LEU A 523 -11.99 -5.70 -14.91
N TRP A 524 -13.09 -6.34 -15.33
CA TRP A 524 -13.34 -6.64 -16.72
C TRP A 524 -13.73 -5.43 -17.56
N ALA A 525 -14.13 -4.32 -16.93
CA ALA A 525 -14.29 -3.03 -17.60
C ALA A 525 -12.96 -2.43 -18.08
N ALA A 526 -11.79 -2.78 -17.50
CA ALA A 526 -10.49 -2.36 -17.99
C ALA A 526 -10.16 -3.00 -19.35
N ARG A 527 -9.33 -2.33 -20.16
CA ARG A 527 -8.90 -2.80 -21.50
C ARG A 527 -7.37 -2.70 -21.64
N PRO A 528 -6.59 -3.50 -20.90
CA PRO A 528 -5.14 -3.47 -21.02
C PRO A 528 -4.71 -3.99 -22.40
N LYS A 529 -3.63 -3.41 -22.95
CA LYS A 529 -3.02 -3.91 -24.18
C LYS A 529 -2.18 -5.14 -23.84
N LEU A 530 -2.41 -6.26 -24.51
CA LEU A 530 -1.54 -7.45 -24.43
C LEU A 530 -0.14 -7.09 -24.95
N GLY A 531 0.91 -7.47 -24.19
CA GLY A 531 2.30 -7.20 -24.57
C GLY A 531 2.82 -5.82 -24.14
N ALA A 532 1.98 -4.91 -23.63
CA ALA A 532 2.40 -3.62 -23.07
C ALA A 532 2.75 -3.76 -21.59
N ALA A 533 3.63 -4.67 -21.23
CA ALA A 533 4.37 -4.58 -19.99
C ALA A 533 5.22 -3.30 -20.09
N ALA A 534 5.03 -2.38 -19.15
CA ALA A 534 5.60 -1.05 -19.06
C ALA A 534 6.93 -0.88 -19.81
N GLY A 535 6.93 -0.10 -20.92
CA GLY A 535 8.18 0.40 -21.50
C GLY A 535 8.52 0.02 -22.94
N GLY A 536 7.58 -0.36 -23.78
CA GLY A 536 7.85 -0.62 -25.19
C GLY A 536 6.95 0.19 -26.13
N GLY A 537 7.33 1.40 -26.47
CA GLY A 537 6.86 2.10 -27.67
C GLY A 537 7.40 1.37 -28.89
N GLY A 538 6.69 0.36 -29.37
CA GLY A 538 6.89 -0.20 -30.70
C GLY A 538 6.22 0.74 -31.70
N ALA A 539 7.00 1.35 -32.56
CA ALA A 539 6.54 2.05 -33.75
C ALA A 539 5.78 1.06 -34.65
N HIS A 540 4.58 1.41 -35.04
CA HIS A 540 3.98 1.18 -36.34
C HIS A 540 3.24 2.43 -36.73
#